data_dd6c53cd76d919d38a6b2b6dcaad61ba
#
_entry.id   dd6c53cd76d919d38a6b2b6dcaad61ba
#
_cell.length_a   1.000
_cell.length_b   1.000
_cell.length_c   1.000
_cell.angle_alpha   90.00
_cell.angle_beta   90.00
_cell.angle_gamma   90.00
#
_symmetry.space_group_name_H-M   'P 1'
#
loop_
_entity.id
_entity.type
_entity.pdbx_description
1 polymer ?
#
loop_
_entity_poly.entity_id
_entity_poly.type
_entity_poly.pdbx_seq_one_letter_code
_entity_poly.pdbx_strand_id
1 'polypeptide(L)'
;MEKKALSILSLCIALFAALALVGCGGNASGGGSSAAKGESKEKAPVAKKTDFIWFKVEMPEGVGVSDSAGKNADRVQLTFPKDENSSTDRFIPVWEEKMTAEESFAQQAERHTGTFQWEDGDPIEYNGRTWLTGTCKDNGGTYTYLFTDVDTGSIYIMMRNADLHEKEAEALLNSIEFPDDMKAAVSEARGVEIASIEIE
;
A
#
# COMPACT_ATOMS: atom_id res chain seq x y z
N MET A 1 24.10 -36.35 -1.79
CA MET A 1 24.33 -36.01 -0.39
C MET A 1 23.55 -34.77 -0.14
N GLU A 2 22.41 -35.01 0.28
CA GLU A 2 21.53 -34.70 1.44
C GLU A 2 21.15 -33.23 1.57
N LYS A 3 19.99 -32.99 1.13
CA LYS A 3 18.74 -32.41 1.67
C LYS A 3 18.86 -32.01 3.16
N LYS A 4 18.82 -30.72 3.44
CA LYS A 4 18.21 -30.17 4.66
C LYS A 4 17.43 -28.91 4.31
N ALA A 5 16.22 -29.13 3.82
CA ALA A 5 15.11 -28.20 4.00
C ALA A 5 14.56 -28.47 5.40
N LEU A 6 14.31 -27.42 6.16
CA LEU A 6 13.34 -27.36 7.26
C LEU A 6 13.20 -25.88 7.61
N SER A 7 12.11 -25.26 7.16
CA SER A 7 10.88 -25.24 7.98
C SER A 7 11.00 -24.34 9.20
N ILE A 8 10.83 -23.03 8.96
CA ILE A 8 10.30 -22.12 9.98
C ILE A 8 9.27 -21.24 9.25
N LEU A 9 8.11 -21.81 9.02
CA LEU A 9 6.95 -21.05 8.61
C LEU A 9 5.72 -21.75 9.16
N SER A 10 5.32 -21.38 10.34
CA SER A 10 3.97 -21.61 10.87
C SER A 10 3.91 -21.07 12.28
N LEU A 11 3.69 -19.80 12.44
CA LEU A 11 3.12 -19.25 13.68
C LEU A 11 2.77 -17.77 13.53
N CYS A 12 1.79 -17.41 12.74
CA CYS A 12 1.09 -16.13 12.86
C CYS A 12 -0.27 -16.13 12.17
N ILE A 13 -1.01 -17.26 12.26
CA ILE A 13 -2.44 -17.27 11.91
C ILE A 13 -3.18 -17.92 13.07
N ALA A 14 -3.43 -17.17 14.10
CA ALA A 14 -4.50 -17.45 15.10
C ALA A 14 -4.50 -16.35 16.17
N LEU A 15 -5.14 -15.23 15.93
CA LEU A 15 -5.61 -14.32 17.00
C LEU A 15 -6.52 -13.19 16.49
N PHE A 16 -7.53 -13.52 15.69
CA PHE A 16 -8.67 -12.61 15.52
C PHE A 16 -9.98 -13.38 15.36
N ALA A 17 -10.39 -14.03 16.47
CA ALA A 17 -11.76 -14.51 16.62
C ALA A 17 -12.07 -14.67 18.10
N ALA A 18 -12.44 -13.59 18.78
CA ALA A 18 -13.28 -13.63 19.98
C ALA A 18 -13.46 -12.22 20.53
N LEU A 19 -14.52 -11.52 20.13
CA LEU A 19 -15.18 -10.50 20.95
C LEU A 19 -16.51 -10.10 20.28
N ALA A 20 -17.42 -11.06 20.27
CA ALA A 20 -18.86 -10.77 20.20
C ALA A 20 -19.55 -11.78 21.07
N LEU A 21 -20.17 -11.28 22.14
CA LEU A 21 -21.28 -11.85 22.89
C LEU A 21 -21.10 -11.67 24.41
N VAL A 22 -21.60 -10.56 24.92
CA VAL A 22 -22.33 -10.49 26.19
C VAL A 22 -23.33 -9.37 25.97
N GLY A 23 -24.58 -9.54 25.73
CA GLY A 23 -25.52 -10.44 26.39
C GLY A 23 -26.28 -9.66 27.46
N CYS A 24 -27.43 -9.21 27.08
CA CYS A 24 -28.54 -8.61 27.84
C CYS A 24 -28.84 -9.34 29.17
N GLY A 25 -29.20 -8.57 30.21
CA GLY A 25 -30.14 -9.09 31.20
C GLY A 25 -29.94 -8.58 32.61
N GLY A 26 -30.93 -7.86 33.15
CA GLY A 26 -31.22 -7.91 34.58
C GLY A 26 -31.26 -6.59 35.34
N ASN A 27 -32.45 -6.13 35.51
CA ASN A 27 -33.02 -5.06 36.33
C ASN A 27 -32.65 -5.17 37.84
N ALA A 28 -32.26 -4.06 38.50
CA ALA A 28 -32.87 -3.56 39.74
C ALA A 28 -32.09 -2.41 40.38
N SER A 29 -32.75 -1.26 40.46
CA SER A 29 -32.89 -0.33 41.58
C SER A 29 -31.70 0.02 42.50
N GLY A 30 -31.32 1.32 42.52
CA GLY A 30 -30.61 1.92 43.66
C GLY A 30 -29.83 3.18 43.30
N GLY A 31 -30.33 4.35 43.72
CA GLY A 31 -29.89 5.69 43.39
C GLY A 31 -28.42 6.00 43.71
N GLY A 32 -27.87 6.96 42.99
CA GLY A 32 -26.56 7.56 43.22
C GLY A 32 -26.19 8.47 42.06
N SER A 33 -26.50 9.77 42.22
CA SER A 33 -26.08 10.83 41.33
C SER A 33 -24.56 10.86 41.23
N SER A 34 -24.02 10.60 40.03
CA SER A 34 -22.69 11.01 39.63
C SER A 34 -22.71 11.29 38.11
N ALA A 35 -22.43 12.53 37.79
CA ALA A 35 -22.34 13.03 36.43
C ALA A 35 -21.31 12.21 35.62
N ALA A 36 -21.79 11.30 34.83
CA ALA A 36 -20.98 10.65 33.79
C ALA A 36 -20.70 11.69 32.69
N LYS A 37 -19.46 12.15 32.70
CA LYS A 37 -18.85 12.88 31.62
C LYS A 37 -18.94 11.96 30.36
N GLY A 38 -19.81 12.33 29.42
CA GLY A 38 -19.94 11.63 28.18
C GLY A 38 -18.60 11.66 27.47
N GLU A 39 -17.95 10.52 27.38
CA GLU A 39 -16.89 10.33 26.40
C GLU A 39 -17.56 10.45 25.03
N SER A 40 -17.35 11.60 24.40
CA SER A 40 -17.54 11.77 22.98
C SER A 40 -16.60 10.75 22.33
N LYS A 41 -17.15 9.65 21.83
CA LYS A 41 -16.43 8.80 20.88
C LYS A 41 -16.18 9.69 19.66
N GLU A 42 -14.99 10.25 19.61
CA GLU A 42 -14.47 10.92 18.44
C GLU A 42 -14.57 9.90 17.29
N LYS A 43 -15.43 10.21 16.33
CA LYS A 43 -15.63 9.38 15.16
C LYS A 43 -14.29 9.41 14.44
N ALA A 44 -13.62 8.26 14.32
CA ALA A 44 -12.38 8.18 13.56
C ALA A 44 -12.56 8.92 12.22
N PRO A 45 -11.62 9.76 11.82
CA PRO A 45 -11.72 10.48 10.56
C PRO A 45 -11.95 9.46 9.44
N VAL A 46 -12.98 9.69 8.64
CA VAL A 46 -13.25 8.86 7.45
C VAL A 46 -12.12 9.17 6.49
N ALA A 47 -11.24 8.21 6.25
CA ALA A 47 -10.19 8.34 5.25
C ALA A 47 -10.83 8.68 3.90
N LYS A 48 -10.38 9.76 3.29
CA LYS A 48 -10.89 10.21 2.00
C LYS A 48 -10.01 9.66 0.89
N LYS A 49 -10.64 9.16 -0.18
CA LYS A 49 -9.93 8.69 -1.35
C LYS A 49 -9.50 9.84 -2.22
N THR A 50 -8.21 9.93 -2.48
CA THR A 50 -7.64 10.83 -3.49
C THR A 50 -7.68 10.14 -4.86
N ASP A 51 -8.20 10.84 -5.86
CA ASP A 51 -8.33 10.36 -7.24
C ASP A 51 -7.20 10.96 -8.11
N PHE A 52 -6.24 10.11 -8.48
CA PHE A 52 -5.14 10.46 -9.40
C PHE A 52 -5.47 10.14 -10.86
N ILE A 53 -6.78 10.01 -11.21
CA ILE A 53 -7.29 9.69 -12.54
C ILE A 53 -7.07 8.22 -12.92
N TRP A 54 -5.84 7.72 -12.88
CA TRP A 54 -5.50 6.34 -13.25
C TRP A 54 -5.35 5.39 -12.07
N PHE A 55 -5.44 5.90 -10.87
CA PHE A 55 -5.66 5.13 -9.64
C PHE A 55 -6.28 6.01 -8.56
N LYS A 56 -6.98 5.37 -7.64
CA LYS A 56 -7.52 6.01 -6.43
C LYS A 56 -6.93 5.33 -5.21
N VAL A 57 -6.69 6.10 -4.16
CA VAL A 57 -6.10 5.57 -2.94
C VAL A 57 -6.54 6.39 -1.73
N GLU A 58 -6.71 5.75 -0.59
CA GLU A 58 -6.88 6.45 0.68
C GLU A 58 -5.50 6.90 1.17
N MET A 59 -5.33 8.22 1.35
CA MET A 59 -4.08 8.80 1.83
C MET A 59 -3.99 8.67 3.35
N PRO A 60 -3.09 7.83 3.89
CA PRO A 60 -2.86 7.77 5.33
C PRO A 60 -2.29 9.08 5.87
N GLU A 61 -2.45 9.30 7.18
CA GLU A 61 -1.89 10.47 7.85
C GLU A 61 -0.37 10.55 7.64
N GLY A 62 0.11 11.72 7.24
CA GLY A 62 1.51 11.99 6.98
C GLY A 62 2.02 11.56 5.60
N VAL A 63 1.26 10.76 4.84
CA VAL A 63 1.58 10.48 3.44
C VAL A 63 1.23 11.70 2.59
N GLY A 64 2.13 12.06 1.71
CA GLY A 64 1.97 13.22 0.82
C GLY A 64 2.39 12.91 -0.61
N VAL A 65 2.14 13.84 -1.52
CA VAL A 65 2.66 13.78 -2.89
C VAL A 65 4.06 14.37 -2.93
N SER A 66 4.98 13.69 -3.62
CA SER A 66 6.38 14.13 -3.73
C SER A 66 6.53 15.32 -4.67
N ASP A 67 7.24 16.35 -4.22
CA ASP A 67 7.63 17.49 -5.08
C ASP A 67 8.55 17.08 -6.24
N SER A 68 9.21 15.92 -6.14
CA SER A 68 10.07 15.36 -7.19
C SER A 68 9.31 14.46 -8.16
N ALA A 69 8.01 14.26 -7.97
CA ALA A 69 7.13 13.67 -8.97
C ALA A 69 7.15 14.50 -10.25
N GLY A 70 6.84 13.88 -11.38
CA GLY A 70 6.61 14.64 -12.61
C GLY A 70 5.48 15.67 -12.42
N LYS A 71 5.39 16.65 -13.32
CA LYS A 71 4.32 17.64 -13.22
C LYS A 71 2.94 17.04 -13.42
N ASN A 72 2.84 15.96 -14.17
CA ASN A 72 1.58 15.36 -14.61
C ASN A 72 1.19 14.15 -13.76
N ALA A 73 -0.10 13.93 -13.68
CA ALA A 73 -0.71 12.89 -12.85
C ALA A 73 -0.37 11.44 -13.26
N ASP A 74 0.18 11.22 -14.46
CA ASP A 74 0.70 9.90 -14.88
C ASP A 74 2.02 9.49 -14.18
N ARG A 75 2.61 10.38 -13.38
CA ARG A 75 3.90 10.17 -12.68
C ARG A 75 3.82 10.44 -11.19
N VAL A 76 2.71 10.08 -10.57
CA VAL A 76 2.52 10.28 -9.14
C VAL A 76 3.56 9.48 -8.35
N GLN A 77 4.17 10.14 -7.37
CA GLN A 77 4.98 9.53 -6.34
C GLN A 77 4.45 9.98 -4.98
N LEU A 78 4.11 9.04 -4.12
CA LEU A 78 3.75 9.34 -2.75
C LEU A 78 4.99 9.24 -1.87
N THR A 79 5.07 10.10 -0.86
CA THR A 79 6.12 10.06 0.16
C THR A 79 5.53 9.56 1.45
N PHE A 80 6.18 8.60 2.09
CA PHE A 80 5.85 8.20 3.45
C PHE A 80 6.13 9.32 4.46
N PRO A 81 5.54 9.26 5.66
CA PRO A 81 5.82 10.24 6.72
C PRO A 81 7.33 10.37 6.94
N LYS A 82 7.80 11.61 7.06
CA LYS A 82 9.23 11.85 7.30
C LYS A 82 9.58 11.44 8.72
N ASP A 83 10.51 10.51 8.86
CA ASP A 83 11.29 10.38 10.09
C ASP A 83 12.54 11.24 10.01
N GLU A 84 13.27 11.37 11.11
CA GLU A 84 14.48 12.20 11.18
C GLU A 84 15.59 11.74 10.21
N ASN A 85 15.50 10.52 9.69
CA ASN A 85 16.55 9.85 8.91
C ASN A 85 16.19 9.64 7.44
N SER A 86 14.91 9.82 7.04
CA SER A 86 14.43 9.46 5.72
C SER A 86 13.56 10.55 5.06
N SER A 87 14.14 11.21 4.06
CA SER A 87 13.39 12.14 3.18
C SER A 87 13.03 11.51 1.83
N THR A 88 13.30 10.21 1.64
CA THR A 88 13.26 9.56 0.32
C THR A 88 12.42 8.29 0.28
N ASP A 89 11.71 7.98 1.36
CA ASP A 89 10.85 6.81 1.44
C ASP A 89 9.59 7.05 0.64
N ARG A 90 9.29 6.14 -0.28
CA ARG A 90 8.35 6.42 -1.38
C ARG A 90 7.49 5.21 -1.70
N PHE A 91 6.31 5.53 -2.24
CA PHE A 91 5.39 4.60 -2.89
C PHE A 91 5.16 5.11 -4.31
N ILE A 92 5.58 4.36 -5.31
CA ILE A 92 5.56 4.76 -6.72
C ILE A 92 4.82 3.71 -7.53
N PRO A 93 3.57 3.93 -7.91
CA PRO A 93 2.88 3.09 -8.86
C PRO A 93 3.33 3.41 -10.29
N VAL A 94 3.50 2.38 -11.12
CA VAL A 94 3.87 2.48 -12.53
C VAL A 94 3.03 1.52 -13.34
N TRP A 95 2.41 2.01 -14.41
CA TRP A 95 1.71 1.18 -15.38
C TRP A 95 2.61 0.84 -16.57
N GLU A 96 2.64 -0.42 -16.94
CA GLU A 96 3.38 -0.95 -18.10
C GLU A 96 2.41 -1.53 -19.13
N GLU A 97 2.20 -0.79 -20.22
CA GLU A 97 1.31 -1.20 -21.31
C GLU A 97 1.85 -2.48 -21.98
N LYS A 98 0.99 -3.48 -22.16
CA LYS A 98 1.27 -4.73 -22.90
C LYS A 98 2.27 -5.70 -22.23
N MET A 99 2.65 -5.47 -21.00
CA MET A 99 3.43 -6.42 -20.21
C MET A 99 2.53 -7.11 -19.19
N THR A 100 2.69 -8.39 -18.99
CA THR A 100 2.07 -9.09 -17.85
C THR A 100 2.83 -8.79 -16.56
N ALA A 101 2.20 -9.07 -15.42
CA ALA A 101 2.86 -8.95 -14.13
C ALA A 101 4.13 -9.81 -14.04
N GLU A 102 4.11 -11.03 -14.62
CA GLU A 102 5.26 -11.93 -14.67
C GLU A 102 6.39 -11.37 -15.54
N GLU A 103 6.07 -10.78 -16.71
CA GLU A 103 7.05 -10.16 -17.59
C GLU A 103 7.69 -8.93 -16.94
N SER A 104 6.87 -8.10 -16.31
CA SER A 104 7.33 -6.92 -15.57
C SER A 104 8.23 -7.32 -14.39
N PHE A 105 7.82 -8.32 -13.62
CA PHE A 105 8.62 -8.90 -12.53
C PHE A 105 9.98 -9.39 -13.03
N ALA A 106 10.00 -10.22 -14.08
CA ALA A 106 11.23 -10.75 -14.65
C ALA A 106 12.16 -9.64 -15.16
N GLN A 107 11.61 -8.61 -15.79
CA GLN A 107 12.38 -7.46 -16.27
C GLN A 107 13.00 -6.68 -15.09
N GLN A 108 12.28 -6.46 -13.98
CA GLN A 108 12.83 -5.78 -12.82
C GLN A 108 13.89 -6.63 -12.12
N ALA A 109 13.67 -7.94 -11.99
CA ALA A 109 14.65 -8.86 -11.44
C ALA A 109 15.96 -8.83 -12.26
N GLU A 110 15.88 -8.83 -13.60
CA GLU A 110 17.06 -8.74 -14.48
C GLU A 110 17.79 -7.39 -14.32
N ARG A 111 17.08 -6.28 -14.20
CA ARG A 111 17.66 -4.94 -14.00
C ARG A 111 18.43 -4.82 -12.70
N HIS A 112 18.04 -5.58 -11.68
CA HIS A 112 18.62 -5.53 -10.34
C HIS A 112 19.64 -6.65 -10.09
N THR A 113 20.14 -7.32 -11.14
CA THR A 113 21.27 -8.25 -11.01
C THR A 113 22.59 -7.50 -10.81
N GLY A 114 23.49 -8.07 -10.04
CA GLY A 114 24.85 -7.53 -9.82
C GLY A 114 24.99 -6.76 -8.50
N THR A 115 24.88 -5.45 -8.52
CA THR A 115 25.09 -4.61 -7.31
C THR A 115 23.90 -4.67 -6.35
N PHE A 116 22.71 -4.91 -6.87
CA PHE A 116 21.47 -5.05 -6.12
C PHE A 116 21.14 -6.54 -6.01
N GLN A 117 21.01 -7.03 -4.80
CA GLN A 117 20.59 -8.41 -4.56
C GLN A 117 19.07 -8.46 -4.66
N TRP A 118 18.57 -8.98 -5.78
CA TRP A 118 17.15 -9.26 -5.94
C TRP A 118 16.80 -10.57 -5.24
N GLU A 119 15.72 -10.58 -4.49
CA GLU A 119 15.13 -11.73 -3.83
C GLU A 119 13.65 -11.83 -4.20
N ASP A 120 13.25 -12.99 -4.73
CA ASP A 120 11.85 -13.28 -5.00
C ASP A 120 11.10 -13.48 -3.68
N GLY A 121 9.91 -12.90 -3.54
CA GLY A 121 9.03 -13.08 -2.41
C GLY A 121 7.83 -13.97 -2.74
N ASP A 122 7.11 -14.39 -1.70
CA ASP A 122 5.84 -15.09 -1.88
C ASP A 122 4.76 -14.11 -2.38
N PRO A 123 3.84 -14.56 -3.27
CA PRO A 123 2.71 -13.74 -3.67
C PRO A 123 1.84 -13.35 -2.47
N ILE A 124 1.31 -12.14 -2.48
CA ILE A 124 0.46 -11.59 -1.42
C ILE A 124 -0.87 -11.10 -1.99
N GLU A 125 -1.87 -10.97 -1.12
CA GLU A 125 -3.20 -10.50 -1.48
C GLU A 125 -3.46 -9.13 -0.86
N TYR A 126 -3.76 -8.11 -1.71
CA TYR A 126 -4.26 -6.82 -1.28
C TYR A 126 -5.43 -6.38 -2.14
N ASN A 127 -6.47 -5.87 -1.52
CA ASN A 127 -7.67 -5.36 -2.17
C ASN A 127 -8.26 -6.32 -3.23
N GLY A 128 -8.28 -7.64 -2.92
CA GLY A 128 -8.80 -8.68 -3.81
C GLY A 128 -7.95 -8.95 -5.07
N ARG A 129 -6.69 -8.52 -5.08
CA ARG A 129 -5.71 -8.78 -6.14
C ARG A 129 -4.52 -9.55 -5.61
N THR A 130 -4.06 -10.51 -6.39
CA THR A 130 -2.78 -11.19 -6.15
C THR A 130 -1.65 -10.33 -6.69
N TRP A 131 -0.63 -10.15 -5.87
CA TRP A 131 0.58 -9.42 -6.23
C TRP A 131 1.79 -10.34 -6.16
N LEU A 132 2.56 -10.43 -7.24
CA LEU A 132 3.90 -11.00 -7.19
C LEU A 132 4.80 -10.02 -6.46
N THR A 133 5.73 -10.53 -5.67
CA THR A 133 6.60 -9.68 -4.85
C THR A 133 8.08 -9.97 -5.08
N GLY A 134 8.87 -8.92 -5.02
CA GLY A 134 10.32 -9.02 -5.02
C GLY A 134 10.94 -7.90 -4.22
N THR A 135 12.12 -8.14 -3.71
CA THR A 135 12.88 -7.12 -2.95
C THR A 135 14.28 -6.99 -3.49
N CYS A 136 14.82 -5.78 -3.39
CA CYS A 136 16.26 -5.58 -3.58
C CYS A 136 16.79 -4.58 -2.54
N LYS A 137 18.07 -4.69 -2.26
CA LYS A 137 18.77 -3.82 -1.30
C LYS A 137 19.90 -3.09 -1.96
N ASP A 138 20.01 -1.82 -1.65
CA ASP A 138 21.19 -1.00 -1.97
C ASP A 138 21.76 -0.35 -0.72
N ASN A 139 22.80 0.50 -0.89
CA ASN A 139 23.39 1.24 0.22
C ASN A 139 22.43 2.28 0.84
N GLY A 140 21.28 2.53 0.25
CA GLY A 140 20.33 3.56 0.65
C GLY A 140 19.03 3.02 1.22
N GLY A 141 18.80 1.71 1.22
CA GLY A 141 17.60 1.10 1.79
C GLY A 141 17.13 -0.17 1.08
N THR A 142 15.97 -0.64 1.52
CA THR A 142 15.25 -1.77 0.91
C THR A 142 14.21 -1.25 -0.08
N TYR A 143 14.17 -1.84 -1.26
CA TYR A 143 13.13 -1.62 -2.24
C TYR A 143 12.25 -2.86 -2.30
N THR A 144 10.94 -2.67 -2.13
CA THR A 144 9.93 -3.70 -2.30
C THR A 144 9.15 -3.41 -3.56
N TYR A 145 8.99 -4.42 -4.40
CA TYR A 145 8.23 -4.35 -5.64
C TYR A 145 7.05 -5.30 -5.57
N LEU A 146 5.89 -4.81 -6.00
CA LEU A 146 4.67 -5.59 -6.13
C LEU A 146 4.16 -5.47 -7.56
N PHE A 147 3.73 -6.58 -8.16
CA PHE A 147 3.27 -6.62 -9.55
C PHE A 147 1.91 -7.30 -9.63
N THR A 148 0.99 -6.71 -10.37
CA THR A 148 -0.34 -7.29 -10.64
C THR A 148 -0.78 -6.99 -12.06
N ASP A 149 -1.59 -7.89 -12.64
CA ASP A 149 -2.18 -7.66 -13.95
C ASP A 149 -3.36 -6.68 -13.89
N VAL A 150 -3.51 -5.91 -14.95
CA VAL A 150 -4.66 -5.08 -15.26
C VAL A 150 -5.11 -5.36 -16.70
N ASP A 151 -6.24 -4.78 -17.14
CA ASP A 151 -6.87 -5.09 -18.43
C ASP A 151 -5.95 -5.01 -19.65
N THR A 152 -5.04 -4.03 -19.69
CA THR A 152 -4.18 -3.73 -20.86
C THR A 152 -2.69 -3.79 -20.56
N GLY A 153 -2.30 -4.49 -19.51
CA GLY A 153 -0.91 -4.58 -19.09
C GLY A 153 -0.73 -4.98 -17.64
N SER A 154 0.26 -4.44 -17.00
CA SER A 154 0.51 -4.65 -15.58
C SER A 154 0.78 -3.34 -14.85
N ILE A 155 0.64 -3.40 -13.55
CA ILE A 155 1.11 -2.35 -12.65
C ILE A 155 2.17 -2.94 -11.76
N TYR A 156 3.27 -2.22 -11.61
CA TYR A 156 4.11 -2.47 -10.46
C TYR A 156 4.11 -1.26 -9.51
N ILE A 157 4.24 -1.55 -8.24
CA ILE A 157 4.42 -0.55 -7.19
C ILE A 157 5.81 -0.75 -6.62
N MET A 158 6.64 0.28 -6.72
CA MET A 158 7.94 0.31 -6.06
C MET A 158 7.82 1.09 -4.75
N MET A 159 8.16 0.46 -3.65
CA MET A 159 8.23 1.09 -2.34
C MET A 159 9.66 1.09 -1.84
N ARG A 160 10.11 2.21 -1.29
CA ARG A 160 11.40 2.29 -0.62
C ARG A 160 11.19 2.35 0.88
N ASN A 161 11.88 1.45 1.60
CA ASN A 161 11.82 1.32 3.06
C ASN A 161 10.39 1.12 3.60
N ALA A 162 9.57 0.34 2.87
CA ALA A 162 8.18 0.05 3.28
C ALA A 162 8.09 -0.66 4.64
N ASP A 163 9.13 -1.39 5.02
CA ASP A 163 9.28 -2.05 6.32
C ASP A 163 9.32 -1.06 7.50
N LEU A 164 9.73 0.18 7.27
CA LEU A 164 9.69 1.26 8.27
C LEU A 164 8.31 1.97 8.31
N HIS A 165 7.45 1.72 7.33
CA HIS A 165 6.15 2.37 7.12
C HIS A 165 5.03 1.35 6.87
N GLU A 166 5.06 0.22 7.58
CA GLU A 166 4.13 -0.90 7.34
C GLU A 166 2.66 -0.48 7.34
N LYS A 167 2.25 0.36 8.29
CA LYS A 167 0.85 0.81 8.41
C LYS A 167 0.40 1.64 7.21
N GLU A 168 1.24 2.56 6.79
CA GLU A 168 0.96 3.45 5.66
C GLU A 168 0.99 2.66 4.35
N ALA A 169 1.97 1.75 4.19
CA ALA A 169 2.08 0.88 3.03
C ALA A 169 0.86 -0.05 2.90
N GLU A 170 0.47 -0.72 3.99
CA GLU A 170 -0.73 -1.58 4.01
C GLU A 170 -2.02 -0.78 3.74
N ALA A 171 -2.17 0.42 4.30
CA ALA A 171 -3.34 1.25 4.06
C ALA A 171 -3.45 1.66 2.59
N LEU A 172 -2.34 2.07 1.96
CA LEU A 172 -2.29 2.37 0.54
C LEU A 172 -2.65 1.15 -0.31
N LEU A 173 -2.03 0.00 -0.06
CA LEU A 173 -2.24 -1.24 -0.83
C LEU A 173 -3.67 -1.79 -0.68
N ASN A 174 -4.26 -1.71 0.51
CA ASN A 174 -5.62 -2.15 0.75
C ASN A 174 -6.68 -1.23 0.16
N SER A 175 -6.35 0.03 -0.12
CA SER A 175 -7.29 1.03 -0.63
C SER A 175 -7.11 1.35 -2.11
N ILE A 176 -5.99 0.92 -2.74
CA ILE A 176 -5.70 1.28 -4.13
C ILE A 176 -6.70 0.62 -5.09
N GLU A 177 -7.28 1.43 -5.96
CA GLU A 177 -8.21 1.01 -7.01
C GLU A 177 -7.72 1.49 -8.37
N PHE A 178 -7.88 0.66 -9.37
CA PHE A 178 -7.52 0.98 -10.75
C PHE A 178 -8.78 0.97 -11.61
N PRO A 179 -8.91 1.88 -12.62
CA PRO A 179 -10.02 1.89 -13.55
C PRO A 179 -9.98 0.68 -14.49
N ASP A 180 -11.13 0.36 -15.09
CA ASP A 180 -11.25 -0.74 -16.06
C ASP A 180 -10.49 -0.43 -17.37
N ASP A 181 -10.40 0.83 -17.79
CA ASP A 181 -9.63 1.27 -18.97
C ASP A 181 -8.39 2.05 -18.53
N MET A 182 -7.34 1.32 -18.19
CA MET A 182 -6.06 1.89 -17.78
C MET A 182 -5.44 2.78 -18.84
N LYS A 183 -5.56 2.39 -20.12
CA LYS A 183 -4.95 3.14 -21.22
C LYS A 183 -5.59 4.54 -21.38
N ALA A 184 -6.92 4.61 -21.32
CA ALA A 184 -7.63 5.88 -21.37
C ALA A 184 -7.27 6.75 -20.16
N ALA A 185 -7.31 6.18 -18.95
CA ALA A 185 -7.03 6.89 -17.71
C ALA A 185 -5.59 7.44 -17.64
N VAL A 186 -4.58 6.65 -18.02
CA VAL A 186 -3.19 7.13 -18.08
C VAL A 186 -3.00 8.19 -19.17
N SER A 187 -3.69 8.05 -20.30
CA SER A 187 -3.66 9.08 -21.37
C SER A 187 -4.24 10.41 -20.89
N GLU A 188 -5.34 10.38 -20.14
CA GLU A 188 -5.93 11.56 -19.52
C GLU A 188 -4.98 12.17 -18.47
N ALA A 189 -4.44 11.34 -17.58
CA ALA A 189 -3.52 11.77 -16.53
C ALA A 189 -2.26 12.50 -17.04
N ARG A 190 -1.79 12.16 -18.24
CA ARG A 190 -0.68 12.87 -18.92
C ARG A 190 -0.99 14.33 -19.24
N GLY A 191 -2.27 14.69 -19.38
CA GLY A 191 -2.72 16.05 -19.64
C GLY A 191 -3.05 16.87 -18.40
N VAL A 192 -3.02 16.29 -17.22
CA VAL A 192 -3.45 16.91 -15.96
C VAL A 192 -2.26 17.12 -15.03
N GLU A 193 -2.10 18.34 -14.53
CA GLU A 193 -1.06 18.65 -13.55
C GLU A 193 -1.45 18.11 -12.16
N ILE A 194 -0.52 17.45 -11.47
CA ILE A 194 -0.73 16.92 -10.11
C ILE A 194 -1.20 18.01 -9.14
N ALA A 195 -0.68 19.23 -9.29
CA ALA A 195 -1.07 20.36 -8.45
C ALA A 195 -2.55 20.76 -8.56
N SER A 196 -3.26 20.29 -9.61
CA SER A 196 -4.70 20.51 -9.76
C SER A 196 -5.57 19.41 -9.13
N ILE A 197 -4.96 18.34 -8.62
CA ILE A 197 -5.66 17.26 -7.94
C ILE A 197 -5.88 17.66 -6.48
N GLU A 198 -7.13 17.63 -6.04
CA GLU A 198 -7.48 17.85 -4.64
C GLU A 198 -7.00 16.65 -3.80
N ILE A 199 -6.01 16.89 -2.95
CA ILE A 199 -5.53 15.93 -1.97
C ILE A 199 -6.24 16.29 -0.66
N GLU A 200 -7.22 15.50 -0.30
CA GLU A 200 -8.07 15.72 0.88
C GLU A 200 -7.54 14.98 2.13
#